data_3b860f7ab1aff66ed54456b68df54d19
#
_entry.id   3b860f7ab1aff66ed54456b68df54d19
#
_cell.length_a   1.000
_cell.length_b   1.000
_cell.length_c   1.000
_cell.angle_alpha   90.00
_cell.angle_beta   90.00
_cell.angle_gamma   90.00
#
_symmetry.space_group_name_H-M   'P 1'
#
loop_
_entity.id
_entity.type
_entity.pdbx_description
1 polymer ?
#
loop_
_entity_poly.entity_id
_entity_poly.type
_entity_poly.pdbx_seq_one_letter_code
_entity_poly.pdbx_strand_id
1 'polypeptide(L)'
;DSKKPRVYFAARTSIEPDVTKTTGYYDAIELAGGINVAKECATSTSEFEVSKEQIVVWDPDIILLKCTNLSSETQYTREMVLSDPLFQKGGVNAVQSGAVYYCMATSRGYPIQRLIPETMYLAKIFHPEEFADLDLETEGNEIMKKFFHEDDLISWLADDKGYIRDLIEVPPVAKNW
;
A
#
# COMPACT_ATOMS: atom_id res chain seq x y z
N ASP A 1 11.18 -8.68 -19.95
CA ASP A 1 10.31 -7.61 -19.44
C ASP A 1 9.56 -8.18 -18.25
N SER A 2 9.91 -7.78 -17.04
CA SER A 2 9.15 -8.15 -15.84
C SER A 2 7.75 -7.55 -15.97
N LYS A 3 6.74 -8.39 -15.78
CA LYS A 3 5.34 -7.94 -15.83
C LYS A 3 5.07 -7.06 -14.61
N LYS A 4 4.57 -5.84 -14.83
CA LYS A 4 4.27 -4.90 -13.75
C LYS A 4 3.03 -5.35 -12.96
N PRO A 5 3.07 -5.41 -11.62
CA PRO A 5 1.90 -5.75 -10.83
C PRO A 5 0.78 -4.72 -10.98
N ARG A 6 -0.44 -5.20 -11.00
CA ARG A 6 -1.67 -4.40 -11.01
C ARG A 6 -2.09 -4.13 -9.57
N VAL A 7 -2.10 -2.87 -9.19
CA VAL A 7 -2.25 -2.46 -7.80
C VAL A 7 -3.53 -1.64 -7.61
N TYR A 8 -4.36 -2.04 -6.67
CA TYR A 8 -5.47 -1.24 -6.20
C TYR A 8 -5.10 -0.54 -4.89
N PHE A 9 -5.27 0.78 -4.85
CA PHE A 9 -5.04 1.58 -3.65
C PHE A 9 -6.36 1.95 -3.00
N ALA A 10 -6.67 1.39 -1.83
CA ALA A 10 -7.83 1.73 -1.04
C ALA A 10 -7.53 2.99 -0.21
N ALA A 11 -7.90 4.14 -0.78
CA ALA A 11 -7.68 5.45 -0.18
C ALA A 11 -8.82 5.77 0.79
N ARG A 12 -8.55 5.71 2.07
CA ARG A 12 -9.55 6.07 3.09
C ARG A 12 -9.56 7.56 3.38
N THR A 13 -10.72 8.20 3.31
CA THR A 13 -10.90 9.61 3.70
C THR A 13 -11.90 9.86 4.80
N SER A 14 -12.73 8.89 5.17
CA SER A 14 -13.84 9.10 6.09
C SER A 14 -13.79 8.21 7.31
N ILE A 15 -14.68 8.52 8.25
CA ILE A 15 -14.84 7.88 9.56
C ILE A 15 -15.27 6.42 9.44
N GLU A 16 -15.86 6.02 8.30
CA GLU A 16 -16.27 4.62 8.07
C GLU A 16 -15.22 3.86 7.27
N PRO A 17 -14.89 2.62 7.69
CA PRO A 17 -13.93 1.78 6.96
C PRO A 17 -14.55 1.35 5.63
N ASP A 18 -13.93 1.78 4.53
CA ASP A 18 -14.41 1.45 3.20
C ASP A 18 -13.26 1.20 2.23
N VAL A 19 -13.32 0.06 1.56
CA VAL A 19 -12.39 -0.31 0.50
C VAL A 19 -12.76 0.35 -0.84
N THR A 20 -13.94 0.94 -0.95
CA THR A 20 -14.48 1.48 -2.21
C THR A 20 -13.93 2.86 -2.57
N LYS A 21 -13.26 3.55 -1.64
CA LYS A 21 -12.60 4.82 -1.95
C LYS A 21 -11.19 4.61 -2.47
N THR A 22 -10.89 5.23 -3.59
CA THR A 22 -9.60 5.12 -4.27
C THR A 22 -9.14 6.46 -4.86
N THR A 23 -7.92 6.50 -5.34
CA THR A 23 -7.40 7.59 -6.19
C THR A 23 -6.55 7.01 -7.32
N GLY A 24 -6.61 7.64 -8.48
CA GLY A 24 -5.72 7.30 -9.59
C GLY A 24 -4.29 7.83 -9.44
N TYR A 25 -4.02 8.62 -8.41
CA TYR A 25 -2.75 9.30 -8.20
C TYR A 25 -2.11 8.89 -6.87
N TYR A 26 -1.32 7.85 -6.93
CA TYR A 26 -0.45 7.41 -5.83
C TYR A 26 0.93 7.11 -6.39
N ASP A 27 1.74 8.15 -6.52
CA ASP A 27 3.01 8.13 -7.26
C ASP A 27 3.96 7.01 -6.83
N ALA A 28 3.93 6.61 -5.57
CA ALA A 28 4.75 5.51 -5.05
C ALA A 28 4.52 4.20 -5.82
N ILE A 29 3.29 3.91 -6.28
CA ILE A 29 3.00 2.71 -7.07
C ILE A 29 3.77 2.73 -8.39
N GLU A 30 3.73 3.85 -9.10
CA GLU A 30 4.36 3.96 -10.42
C GLU A 30 5.88 4.05 -10.31
N LEU A 31 6.39 4.77 -9.32
CA LEU A 31 7.82 4.86 -9.03
C LEU A 31 8.40 3.51 -8.63
N ALA A 32 7.64 2.69 -7.94
CA ALA A 32 8.01 1.31 -7.61
C ALA A 32 7.81 0.30 -8.76
N GLY A 33 7.36 0.75 -9.93
CA GLY A 33 7.17 -0.11 -11.11
C GLY A 33 5.81 -0.81 -11.21
N GLY A 34 4.82 -0.46 -10.38
CA GLY A 34 3.47 -1.00 -10.46
C GLY A 34 2.55 -0.23 -11.41
N ILE A 35 1.33 -0.72 -11.59
CA ILE A 35 0.24 -0.10 -12.36
C ILE A 35 -0.93 0.15 -11.41
N ASN A 36 -1.28 1.41 -11.15
CA ASN A 36 -2.50 1.74 -10.42
C ASN A 36 -3.73 1.48 -11.31
N VAL A 37 -4.55 0.48 -10.95
CA VAL A 37 -5.72 0.07 -11.75
C VAL A 37 -6.83 1.12 -11.80
N ALA A 38 -6.86 2.06 -10.84
CA ALA A 38 -7.84 3.13 -10.78
C ALA A 38 -7.45 4.36 -11.61
N LYS A 39 -6.24 4.40 -12.18
CA LYS A 39 -5.70 5.59 -12.86
C LYS A 39 -6.55 6.06 -14.03
N GLU A 40 -7.00 5.14 -14.87
CA GLU A 40 -7.79 5.48 -16.07
C GLU A 40 -9.19 6.02 -15.74
N CYS A 41 -9.71 5.74 -14.55
CA CYS A 41 -11.01 6.23 -14.08
C CYS A 41 -10.92 7.58 -13.36
N ALA A 42 -9.71 8.03 -13.03
CA ALA A 42 -9.50 9.25 -12.29
C ALA A 42 -9.67 10.49 -13.20
N THR A 43 -10.63 11.35 -12.86
CA THR A 43 -10.86 12.62 -13.55
C THR A 43 -10.12 13.80 -12.93
N SER A 44 -9.56 13.59 -11.75
CA SER A 44 -8.79 14.59 -10.98
C SER A 44 -7.86 13.89 -10.01
N THR A 45 -7.03 14.66 -9.30
CA THR A 45 -6.16 14.15 -8.22
C THR A 45 -6.90 13.82 -6.93
N SER A 46 -8.22 14.07 -6.90
CA SER A 46 -9.05 13.79 -5.72
C SER A 46 -9.37 12.30 -5.62
N GLU A 47 -9.70 11.86 -4.43
CA GLU A 47 -10.27 10.54 -4.20
C GLU A 47 -11.69 10.44 -4.77
N PHE A 48 -12.06 9.25 -5.23
CA PHE A 48 -13.40 8.94 -5.78
C PHE A 48 -13.86 7.56 -5.31
N GLU A 49 -15.16 7.31 -5.46
CA GLU A 49 -15.77 6.03 -5.09
C GLU A 49 -15.87 5.10 -6.31
N VAL A 50 -15.64 3.82 -6.05
CA VAL A 50 -15.90 2.72 -6.99
C VAL A 50 -16.72 1.64 -6.29
N SER A 51 -17.40 0.80 -7.03
CA SER A 51 -18.08 -0.35 -6.43
C SER A 51 -17.06 -1.50 -6.16
N LYS A 52 -17.41 -2.40 -5.24
CA LYS A 52 -16.62 -3.61 -5.01
C LYS A 52 -16.57 -4.50 -6.26
N GLU A 53 -17.65 -4.52 -7.05
CA GLU A 53 -17.73 -5.22 -8.33
C GLU A 53 -16.69 -4.66 -9.33
N GLN A 54 -16.46 -3.34 -9.32
CA GLN A 54 -15.43 -2.74 -10.16
C GLN A 54 -14.03 -3.19 -9.74
N ILE A 55 -13.78 -3.36 -8.44
CA ILE A 55 -12.52 -3.92 -7.95
C ILE A 55 -12.34 -5.36 -8.41
N VAL A 56 -13.41 -6.17 -8.37
CA VAL A 56 -13.41 -7.54 -8.94
C VAL A 56 -13.09 -7.53 -10.43
N VAL A 57 -13.69 -6.62 -11.21
CA VAL A 57 -13.41 -6.48 -12.66
C VAL A 57 -11.96 -6.08 -12.93
N TRP A 58 -11.41 -5.21 -12.10
CA TRP A 58 -9.99 -4.85 -12.22
C TRP A 58 -9.05 -6.00 -11.86
N ASP A 59 -9.48 -6.92 -11.01
CA ASP A 59 -8.70 -8.06 -10.57
C ASP A 59 -7.24 -7.68 -10.23
N PRO A 60 -7.02 -6.86 -9.20
CA PRO A 60 -5.67 -6.43 -8.84
C PRO A 60 -4.85 -7.59 -8.28
N ASP A 61 -3.55 -7.56 -8.59
CA ASP A 61 -2.56 -8.49 -8.04
C ASP A 61 -2.22 -8.14 -6.58
N ILE A 62 -2.33 -6.85 -6.25
CA ILE A 62 -2.02 -6.30 -4.92
C ILE A 62 -3.09 -5.30 -4.52
N ILE A 63 -3.50 -5.33 -3.24
CA ILE A 63 -4.33 -4.30 -2.63
C ILE A 63 -3.52 -3.59 -1.56
N LEU A 64 -3.42 -2.26 -1.65
CA LEU A 64 -2.80 -1.40 -0.65
C LEU A 64 -3.89 -0.72 0.18
N LEU A 65 -3.81 -0.87 1.49
CA LEU A 65 -4.71 -0.23 2.45
C LEU A 65 -4.04 0.99 3.05
N LYS A 66 -4.62 2.17 2.83
CA LYS A 66 -4.14 3.39 3.48
C LYS A 66 -4.39 3.31 4.98
N CYS A 67 -3.33 3.28 5.75
CA CYS A 67 -3.39 3.33 7.19
C CYS A 67 -3.53 4.78 7.66
N THR A 68 -4.63 5.14 8.30
CA THR A 68 -4.86 6.52 8.77
C THR A 68 -4.71 6.68 10.28
N ASN A 69 -4.96 5.63 11.05
CA ASN A 69 -4.80 5.63 12.51
C ASN A 69 -5.04 4.22 13.06
N LEU A 70 -4.01 3.56 13.54
CA LEU A 70 -4.12 2.18 14.04
C LEU A 70 -4.91 2.07 15.36
N SER A 71 -5.13 3.19 16.04
CA SER A 71 -5.86 3.20 17.31
C SER A 71 -7.37 3.34 17.17
N SER A 72 -7.92 3.43 15.95
CA SER A 72 -9.36 3.55 15.79
C SER A 72 -10.02 2.19 15.53
N GLU A 73 -11.02 1.84 16.34
CA GLU A 73 -11.85 0.64 16.18
C GLU A 73 -12.62 0.59 14.83
N THR A 74 -12.52 1.65 14.03
CA THR A 74 -13.22 1.82 12.75
C THR A 74 -12.33 1.65 11.52
N GLN A 75 -11.19 0.98 11.64
CA GLN A 75 -10.28 0.79 10.52
C GLN A 75 -10.72 -0.41 9.65
N TYR A 76 -10.64 -0.24 8.33
CA TYR A 76 -10.78 -1.36 7.41
C TYR A 76 -9.49 -2.18 7.44
N THR A 77 -9.58 -3.42 7.91
CA THR A 77 -8.40 -4.25 8.14
C THR A 77 -8.11 -5.16 6.96
N ARG A 78 -6.89 -5.68 6.92
CA ARG A 78 -6.46 -6.70 5.97
C ARG A 78 -7.41 -7.91 6.01
N GLU A 79 -7.77 -8.36 7.22
CA GLU A 79 -8.66 -9.50 7.44
C GLU A 79 -10.05 -9.25 6.86
N MET A 80 -10.57 -8.03 6.94
CA MET A 80 -11.84 -7.66 6.33
C MET A 80 -11.80 -7.77 4.80
N VAL A 81 -10.69 -7.35 4.18
CA VAL A 81 -10.49 -7.51 2.72
C VAL A 81 -10.39 -8.98 2.36
N LEU A 82 -9.54 -9.73 3.07
CA LEU A 82 -9.31 -11.14 2.79
C LEU A 82 -10.55 -12.01 3.00
N SER A 83 -11.43 -11.63 3.92
CA SER A 83 -12.68 -12.34 4.22
C SER A 83 -13.90 -11.81 3.47
N ASP A 84 -13.76 -10.78 2.63
CA ASP A 84 -14.88 -10.20 1.89
C ASP A 84 -15.49 -11.23 0.93
N PRO A 85 -16.79 -11.58 1.10
CA PRO A 85 -17.42 -12.64 0.32
C PRO A 85 -17.47 -12.37 -1.19
N LEU A 86 -17.54 -11.09 -1.58
CA LEU A 86 -17.56 -10.71 -2.99
C LEU A 86 -16.19 -10.91 -3.64
N PHE A 87 -15.12 -10.51 -2.95
CA PHE A 87 -13.76 -10.68 -3.43
C PHE A 87 -13.36 -12.15 -3.46
N GLN A 88 -13.74 -12.93 -2.46
CA GLN A 88 -13.52 -14.37 -2.44
C GLN A 88 -14.24 -15.08 -3.58
N LYS A 89 -15.53 -14.80 -3.78
CA LYS A 89 -16.35 -15.37 -4.85
C LYS A 89 -15.89 -14.89 -6.24
N GLY A 90 -15.47 -13.63 -6.33
CA GLY A 90 -14.95 -13.02 -7.56
C GLY A 90 -13.55 -13.51 -7.93
N GLY A 91 -12.86 -14.22 -7.04
CA GLY A 91 -11.53 -14.77 -7.29
C GLY A 91 -10.44 -13.71 -7.43
N VAL A 92 -10.58 -12.55 -6.74
CA VAL A 92 -9.61 -11.44 -6.82
C VAL A 92 -8.21 -11.94 -6.48
N ASN A 93 -7.25 -11.77 -7.39
CA ASN A 93 -5.89 -12.27 -7.27
C ASN A 93 -5.21 -11.87 -5.95
N ALA A 94 -5.29 -10.60 -5.57
CA ALA A 94 -4.73 -10.11 -4.31
C ALA A 94 -5.30 -10.83 -3.09
N VAL A 95 -6.59 -11.17 -3.10
CA VAL A 95 -7.26 -11.86 -1.99
C VAL A 95 -6.89 -13.34 -1.96
N GLN A 96 -6.88 -14.01 -3.12
CA GLN A 96 -6.51 -15.41 -3.22
C GLN A 96 -5.06 -15.68 -2.81
N SER A 97 -4.19 -14.71 -3.04
CA SER A 97 -2.76 -14.81 -2.70
C SER A 97 -2.38 -14.23 -1.35
N GLY A 98 -3.32 -13.52 -0.69
CA GLY A 98 -3.02 -12.78 0.52
C GLY A 98 -2.20 -11.51 0.31
N ALA A 99 -2.08 -11.02 -0.92
CA ALA A 99 -1.32 -9.82 -1.28
C ALA A 99 -2.07 -8.52 -0.94
N VAL A 100 -2.37 -8.35 0.33
CA VAL A 100 -3.01 -7.16 0.89
C VAL A 100 -2.06 -6.57 1.92
N TYR A 101 -1.61 -5.33 1.70
CA TYR A 101 -0.60 -4.67 2.51
C TYR A 101 -1.10 -3.31 3.00
N TYR A 102 -0.60 -2.87 4.14
CA TYR A 102 -0.80 -1.50 4.56
C TYR A 102 0.24 -0.60 3.90
N CYS A 103 -0.13 0.64 3.61
CA CYS A 103 0.78 1.65 3.11
C CYS A 103 0.82 2.85 4.05
N MET A 104 1.91 3.63 3.98
CA MET A 104 2.06 4.79 4.83
C MET A 104 0.93 5.80 4.58
N ALA A 105 0.28 6.22 5.66
CA ALA A 105 -0.72 7.27 5.60
C ALA A 105 -0.10 8.59 5.15
N THR A 106 -0.55 9.12 4.04
CA THR A 106 -0.23 10.47 3.63
C THR A 106 -1.30 11.42 4.16
N SER A 107 -1.01 12.14 5.22
CA SER A 107 -1.83 13.26 5.63
C SER A 107 -1.41 14.51 4.85
N ARG A 108 -2.31 15.06 4.02
CA ARG A 108 -2.14 16.34 3.33
C ARG A 108 -0.83 16.50 2.54
N GLY A 109 -0.77 15.87 1.37
CA GLY A 109 0.34 15.96 0.42
C GLY A 109 1.35 14.83 0.55
N TYR A 110 2.28 14.78 -0.40
CA TYR A 110 3.37 13.81 -0.45
C TYR A 110 4.67 14.49 -0.04
N PRO A 111 5.01 14.56 1.24
CA PRO A 111 6.35 15.01 1.59
C PRO A 111 7.35 13.96 1.08
N ILE A 112 8.35 14.43 0.34
CA ILE A 112 9.34 13.58 -0.33
C ILE A 112 10.03 12.59 0.61
N GLN A 113 10.22 12.99 1.85
CA GLN A 113 10.81 12.17 2.91
C GLN A 113 9.98 10.92 3.26
N ARG A 114 8.69 10.91 2.93
CA ARG A 114 7.82 9.73 3.06
C ARG A 114 7.68 8.99 1.74
N LEU A 115 7.67 9.71 0.64
CA LEU A 115 7.54 9.10 -0.69
C LEU A 115 8.70 8.14 -0.99
N ILE A 116 9.93 8.49 -0.58
CA ILE A 116 11.09 7.66 -0.86
C ILE A 116 11.02 6.32 -0.09
N PRO A 117 10.88 6.27 1.25
CA PRO A 117 10.74 5.01 1.97
C PRO A 117 9.52 4.19 1.53
N GLU A 118 8.39 4.85 1.23
CA GLU A 118 7.20 4.19 0.70
C GLU A 118 7.48 3.52 -0.65
N THR A 119 8.17 4.23 -1.55
CA THR A 119 8.56 3.68 -2.85
C THR A 119 9.50 2.48 -2.70
N MET A 120 10.48 2.58 -1.80
CA MET A 120 11.40 1.47 -1.49
C MET A 120 10.65 0.24 -0.96
N TYR A 121 9.70 0.47 -0.07
CA TYR A 121 8.85 -0.58 0.46
C TYR A 121 8.02 -1.27 -0.64
N LEU A 122 7.33 -0.47 -1.47
CA LEU A 122 6.56 -1.01 -2.57
C LEU A 122 7.45 -1.72 -3.61
N ALA A 123 8.63 -1.21 -3.88
CA ALA A 123 9.59 -1.87 -4.75
C ALA A 123 9.98 -3.25 -4.23
N LYS A 124 10.19 -3.39 -2.93
CA LYS A 124 10.47 -4.69 -2.30
C LYS A 124 9.28 -5.67 -2.40
N ILE A 125 8.03 -5.17 -2.33
CA ILE A 125 6.83 -5.99 -2.54
C ILE A 125 6.68 -6.39 -4.01
N PHE A 126 6.91 -5.45 -4.93
CA PHE A 126 6.67 -5.67 -6.36
C PHE A 126 7.77 -6.49 -7.04
N HIS A 127 8.99 -6.36 -6.56
CA HIS A 127 10.19 -6.96 -7.14
C HIS A 127 11.06 -7.59 -6.04
N PRO A 128 10.54 -8.63 -5.35
CA PRO A 128 11.20 -9.18 -4.15
C PRO A 128 12.58 -9.76 -4.43
N GLU A 129 12.83 -10.25 -5.64
CA GLU A 129 14.14 -10.81 -6.00
C GLU A 129 15.17 -9.71 -6.23
N GLU A 130 14.80 -8.63 -6.93
CA GLU A 130 15.68 -7.50 -7.22
C GLU A 130 16.02 -6.69 -5.98
N PHE A 131 15.11 -6.63 -5.00
CA PHE A 131 15.26 -5.89 -3.74
C PHE A 131 15.41 -6.79 -2.51
N ALA A 132 15.88 -8.04 -2.70
CA ALA A 132 16.07 -8.98 -1.59
C ALA A 132 16.98 -8.43 -0.49
N ASP A 133 18.08 -7.80 -0.89
CA ASP A 133 19.11 -7.25 0.01
C ASP A 133 18.76 -5.86 0.58
N LEU A 134 17.62 -5.27 0.20
CA LEU A 134 17.21 -3.97 0.69
C LEU A 134 16.80 -4.05 2.17
N ASP A 135 17.56 -3.41 3.04
CA ASP A 135 17.21 -3.19 4.44
C ASP A 135 16.43 -1.88 4.58
N LEU A 136 15.11 -2.02 4.59
CA LEU A 136 14.18 -0.88 4.65
C LEU A 136 14.31 -0.08 5.94
N GLU A 137 14.63 -0.74 7.05
CA GLU A 137 14.75 -0.08 8.35
C GLU A 137 15.99 0.80 8.35
N THR A 138 17.14 0.24 8.03
CA THR A 138 18.41 0.97 7.98
C THR A 138 18.37 2.11 6.97
N GLU A 139 18.00 1.83 5.72
CA GLU A 139 17.97 2.84 4.65
C GLU A 139 16.90 3.91 4.92
N GLY A 140 15.74 3.51 5.41
CA GLY A 140 14.66 4.42 5.77
C GLY A 140 15.04 5.35 6.92
N ASN A 141 15.70 4.84 7.94
CA ASN A 141 16.22 5.65 9.06
C ASN A 141 17.28 6.65 8.60
N GLU A 142 18.20 6.25 7.72
CA GLU A 142 19.17 7.17 7.15
C GLU A 142 18.52 8.31 6.35
N ILE A 143 17.49 8.01 5.58
CA ILE A 143 16.71 9.01 4.85
C ILE A 143 16.03 9.96 5.83
N MET A 144 15.31 9.43 6.80
CA MET A 144 14.60 10.24 7.80
C MET A 144 15.55 11.13 8.60
N LYS A 145 16.72 10.61 8.98
CA LYS A 145 17.76 11.38 9.66
C LYS A 145 18.21 12.59 8.86
N LYS A 146 18.38 12.45 7.54
CA LYS A 146 18.78 13.56 6.67
C LYS A 146 17.74 14.70 6.62
N PHE A 147 16.45 14.37 6.75
CA PHE A 147 15.37 15.36 6.66
C PHE A 147 14.94 15.93 8.01
N PHE A 148 14.93 15.10 9.04
CA PHE A 148 14.37 15.47 10.35
C PHE A 148 15.43 15.62 11.45
N HIS A 149 16.68 15.21 11.19
CA HIS A 149 17.79 15.19 12.16
C HIS A 149 17.48 14.33 13.40
N GLU A 150 16.59 13.34 13.24
CA GLU A 150 16.21 12.38 14.26
C GLU A 150 16.68 10.98 13.86
N ASP A 151 17.26 10.26 14.80
CA ASP A 151 17.65 8.87 14.61
C ASP A 151 16.46 7.92 14.80
N ASP A 152 16.48 6.80 14.12
CA ASP A 152 15.56 5.67 14.32
C ASP A 152 14.05 6.00 14.17
N LEU A 153 13.71 7.03 13.38
CA LEU A 153 12.33 7.45 13.21
C LEU A 153 11.46 6.37 12.53
N ILE A 154 12.02 5.61 11.60
CA ILE A 154 11.33 4.49 10.96
C ILE A 154 11.09 3.37 11.98
N SER A 155 12.10 2.99 12.75
CA SER A 155 11.98 1.99 13.81
C SER A 155 10.97 2.40 14.86
N TRP A 156 10.97 3.67 15.28
CA TRP A 156 9.97 4.22 16.20
C TRP A 156 8.55 4.16 15.63
N LEU A 157 8.37 4.49 14.34
CA LEU A 157 7.07 4.38 13.68
C LEU A 157 6.60 2.93 13.60
N ALA A 158 7.52 1.99 13.41
CA ALA A 158 7.24 0.57 13.43
C ALA A 158 6.75 0.09 14.79
N ASP A 159 7.45 0.47 15.85
CA ASP A 159 7.18 0.00 17.21
C ASP A 159 5.97 0.69 17.85
N ASP A 160 5.89 2.01 17.76
CA ASP A 160 4.86 2.82 18.45
C ASP A 160 3.51 2.82 17.73
N LYS A 161 3.51 2.79 16.41
CA LYS A 161 2.29 2.90 15.60
C LYS A 161 1.85 1.60 14.93
N GLY A 162 2.66 0.55 14.99
CA GLY A 162 2.35 -0.74 14.38
C GLY A 162 2.26 -0.72 12.84
N TYR A 163 2.42 0.43 12.21
CA TYR A 163 2.27 0.63 10.76
C TYR A 163 3.29 -0.11 9.95
N ILE A 164 4.49 -0.12 10.48
CA ILE A 164 5.68 -0.47 9.74
C ILE A 164 6.09 -1.90 10.09
N ARG A 165 5.53 -2.47 11.14
CA ARG A 165 5.80 -3.86 11.49
C ARG A 165 5.37 -4.80 10.36
N ASP A 166 4.19 -4.58 9.78
CA ASP A 166 3.79 -5.27 8.56
C ASP A 166 4.70 -4.94 7.37
N LEU A 167 5.24 -3.71 7.33
CA LEU A 167 6.15 -3.26 6.30
C LEU A 167 7.52 -3.98 6.36
N ILE A 168 7.98 -4.33 7.54
CA ILE A 168 9.28 -4.97 7.77
C ILE A 168 9.14 -6.49 7.80
N GLU A 169 8.04 -7.01 8.38
CA GLU A 169 7.85 -8.42 8.71
C GLU A 169 7.01 -9.20 7.69
N VAL A 170 6.19 -8.53 6.84
CA VAL A 170 5.38 -9.26 5.85
C VAL A 170 6.27 -9.66 4.68
N PRO A 171 6.54 -10.96 4.51
CA PRO A 171 7.29 -11.40 3.36
C PRO A 171 6.49 -11.05 2.09
N PRO A 172 7.16 -10.52 1.06
CA PRO A 172 6.53 -10.32 -0.23
C PRO A 172 5.96 -11.66 -0.70
N VAL A 173 4.74 -11.63 -1.20
CA VAL A 173 4.18 -12.83 -1.82
C VAL A 173 5.00 -13.11 -3.07
N ALA A 174 5.84 -14.14 -3.01
CA ALA A 174 6.63 -14.57 -4.15
C ALA A 174 5.69 -14.87 -5.31
N LYS A 175 5.64 -14.01 -6.29
CA LYS A 175 4.88 -14.20 -7.51
C LYS A 175 5.70 -13.78 -8.72
N ASN A 176 5.67 -14.64 -9.69
CA ASN A 176 6.11 -14.32 -11.05
C ASN A 176 5.03 -13.44 -11.70
N TRP A 177 5.21 -12.13 -11.65
CA TRP A 177 4.40 -11.17 -12.40
C TRP A 177 4.62 -11.33 -13.90
#